data_4b0daaaf0feadbc279a5c35e49487cee
#
_entry.id   4b0daaaf0feadbc279a5c35e49487cee
#
_cell.length_a   1.000
_cell.length_b   1.000
_cell.length_c   1.000
_cell.angle_alpha   90.00
_cell.angle_beta   90.00
_cell.angle_gamma   90.00
#
_symmetry.space_group_name_H-M   'P 1'
#
loop_
_entity.id
_entity.type
_entity.pdbx_description
1 polymer ?
#
loop_
_entity_poly.entity_id
_entity_poly.type
_entity_poly.pdbx_seq_one_letter_code
_entity_poly.pdbx_strand_id
1 'polypeptide(L)'
;MIPLIVLEAAGKPRQRPFDVYDASISYSYRTDTVPAMAAFFAPVAGWLVTAAAVEFVAASKRAKRSSAAAAAAATAAALAVLYHTFDVASCLLVTALVTEATKLGVGRLRPYFLSACSPTDPAMAATLAIGDARPPCDPVPGLQQRNARVSFPSGHSSTSMCTCAFAAFYVVWAAVLRGEGEGEEEEGAGRGHDDDDDGRGGGAGGAQTSPSCSAAAKKKSSLDSRNGDFLRFVALLWALVLMGAPWVVGASRITDNRHHPSDVVAGLGLGFVVAGLFFARSVGGRRALPAYSEGDGGGGSSSSSSAEAGKGGRRRSGAEALV
;
A
#
# COMPACT_ATOMS: atom_id res chain seq x y z
N MET A 1 10.81 13.79 -4.82
CA MET A 1 11.48 14.34 -3.61
C MET A 1 11.65 15.86 -3.69
N ILE A 2 12.28 16.41 -4.75
CA ILE A 2 12.52 17.87 -4.88
C ILE A 2 11.26 18.74 -4.66
N PRO A 3 10.09 18.46 -5.29
CA PRO A 3 8.90 19.28 -5.08
C PRO A 3 8.42 19.33 -3.62
N LEU A 4 8.54 18.22 -2.89
CA LEU A 4 8.15 18.15 -1.49
C LEU A 4 9.06 19.00 -0.61
N ILE A 5 10.37 18.93 -0.82
CA ILE A 5 11.37 19.75 -0.11
C ILE A 5 11.12 21.24 -0.37
N VAL A 6 10.81 21.62 -1.61
CA VAL A 6 10.51 23.01 -1.98
C VAL A 6 9.22 23.49 -1.30
N LEU A 7 8.16 22.69 -1.29
CA LEU A 7 6.91 23.02 -0.60
C LEU A 7 7.13 23.21 0.91
N GLU A 8 7.91 22.32 1.51
CA GLU A 8 8.17 22.35 2.96
C GLU A 8 9.09 23.52 3.36
N ALA A 9 10.12 23.80 2.57
CA ALA A 9 11.13 24.83 2.89
C ALA A 9 10.69 26.24 2.48
N ALA A 10 10.13 26.42 1.28
CA ALA A 10 9.85 27.72 0.68
C ALA A 10 8.35 28.08 0.63
N GLY A 11 7.46 27.10 0.84
CA GLY A 11 6.01 27.32 0.80
C GLY A 11 5.55 28.27 1.91
N LYS A 12 4.84 29.33 1.53
CA LYS A 12 4.22 30.26 2.49
C LYS A 12 2.76 29.83 2.70
N PRO A 13 2.35 29.46 3.95
CA PRO A 13 0.95 29.12 4.22
C PRO A 13 0.05 30.33 4.05
N ARG A 14 -1.18 30.09 3.60
CA ARG A 14 -2.22 31.11 3.53
C ARG A 14 -2.39 31.74 4.91
N GLN A 15 -2.30 33.06 4.98
CA GLN A 15 -2.52 33.82 6.19
C GLN A 15 -4.04 33.94 6.43
N ARG A 16 -4.53 33.34 7.52
CA ARG A 16 -5.93 33.50 7.98
C ARG A 16 -6.01 34.57 9.07
N PRO A 17 -7.07 35.39 9.08
CA PRO A 17 -7.40 36.20 10.24
C PRO A 17 -7.72 35.27 11.41
N PHE A 18 -7.50 35.74 12.61
CA PHE A 18 -7.82 34.98 13.82
C PHE A 18 -8.32 35.94 14.92
N ASP A 19 -9.12 35.37 15.82
CA ASP A 19 -9.57 36.05 17.03
C ASP A 19 -8.72 35.59 18.20
N VAL A 20 -8.26 36.53 19.01
CA VAL A 20 -7.46 36.24 20.22
C VAL A 20 -8.28 35.59 21.34
N TYR A 21 -9.60 35.67 21.27
CA TYR A 21 -10.53 35.01 22.18
C TYR A 21 -11.01 33.64 21.70
N ASP A 22 -10.55 33.19 20.51
CA ASP A 22 -10.92 31.87 20.00
C ASP A 22 -10.29 30.75 20.85
N ALA A 23 -11.14 30.11 21.67
CA ALA A 23 -10.74 29.00 22.52
C ALA A 23 -10.15 27.82 21.75
N SER A 24 -10.49 27.63 20.45
CA SER A 24 -10.03 26.51 19.66
C SER A 24 -8.55 26.57 19.29
N ILE A 25 -7.92 27.74 19.40
CA ILE A 25 -6.50 27.99 19.08
C ILE A 25 -5.68 28.48 20.30
N SER A 26 -6.27 28.47 21.49
CA SER A 26 -5.69 29.02 22.76
C SER A 26 -5.03 27.95 23.64
N TYR A 27 -4.92 26.72 23.17
CA TYR A 27 -4.30 25.63 23.93
C TYR A 27 -2.81 25.86 24.14
N SER A 28 -2.27 25.32 25.24
CA SER A 28 -0.83 25.36 25.48
C SER A 28 -0.07 24.46 24.50
N TYR A 29 1.13 24.90 24.11
CA TYR A 29 2.05 24.07 23.32
C TYR A 29 2.49 22.84 24.15
N ARG A 30 2.47 21.67 23.52
CA ARG A 30 2.99 20.42 24.07
C ARG A 30 4.03 19.82 23.14
N THR A 31 4.99 19.12 23.71
CA THR A 31 5.96 18.32 22.93
C THR A 31 5.26 17.13 22.28
N ASP A 32 5.82 16.65 21.19
CA ASP A 32 5.25 15.51 20.45
C ASP A 32 5.40 14.21 21.25
N THR A 33 4.30 13.54 21.58
CA THR A 33 4.30 12.17 22.13
C THR A 33 4.84 11.18 21.11
N VAL A 34 4.44 11.32 19.84
CA VAL A 34 4.97 10.54 18.72
C VAL A 34 5.76 11.49 17.81
N PRO A 35 7.11 11.41 17.80
CA PRO A 35 7.93 12.23 16.92
C PRO A 35 7.64 11.94 15.43
N ALA A 36 7.83 12.93 14.56
CA ALA A 36 7.58 12.80 13.12
C ALA A 36 8.36 11.63 12.49
N MET A 37 9.62 11.45 12.90
CA MET A 37 10.45 10.33 12.43
C MET A 37 9.85 8.98 12.81
N ALA A 38 9.34 8.82 14.04
CA ALA A 38 8.70 7.58 14.47
C ALA A 38 7.39 7.34 13.69
N ALA A 39 6.56 8.37 13.49
CA ALA A 39 5.32 8.27 12.73
C ALA A 39 5.54 7.89 11.25
N PHE A 40 6.72 8.17 10.70
CA PHE A 40 7.10 7.82 9.33
C PHE A 40 7.79 6.45 9.27
N PHE A 41 8.87 6.24 10.03
CA PHE A 41 9.70 5.05 9.89
C PHE A 41 9.10 3.79 10.49
N ALA A 42 8.32 3.88 11.57
CA ALA A 42 7.72 2.69 12.18
C ALA A 42 6.71 2.00 11.24
N PRO A 43 5.78 2.71 10.56
CA PRO A 43 4.93 2.10 9.53
C PRO A 43 5.72 1.51 8.36
N VAL A 44 6.78 2.17 7.89
CA VAL A 44 7.63 1.66 6.79
C VAL A 44 8.36 0.38 7.21
N ALA A 45 8.91 0.34 8.41
CA ALA A 45 9.51 -0.90 8.95
C ALA A 45 8.46 -2.01 9.10
N GLY A 46 7.27 -1.68 9.60
CA GLY A 46 6.13 -2.61 9.68
C GLY A 46 5.73 -3.15 8.31
N TRP A 47 5.72 -2.31 7.27
CA TRP A 47 5.51 -2.74 5.88
C TRP A 47 6.57 -3.76 5.44
N LEU A 48 7.86 -3.43 5.60
CA LEU A 48 8.96 -4.30 5.14
C LEU A 48 8.92 -5.67 5.84
N VAL A 49 8.69 -5.69 7.15
CA VAL A 49 8.54 -6.95 7.91
C VAL A 49 7.34 -7.75 7.40
N THR A 50 6.22 -7.10 7.18
CA THR A 50 4.98 -7.73 6.68
C THR A 50 5.19 -8.31 5.29
N ALA A 51 5.75 -7.55 4.35
CA ALA A 51 6.00 -7.99 3.00
C ALA A 51 6.99 -9.16 2.96
N ALA A 52 8.09 -9.07 3.72
CA ALA A 52 9.07 -10.13 3.83
C ALA A 52 8.45 -11.43 4.41
N ALA A 53 7.64 -11.33 5.45
CA ALA A 53 6.98 -12.49 6.06
C ALA A 53 5.99 -13.17 5.08
N VAL A 54 5.17 -12.39 4.39
CA VAL A 54 4.21 -12.89 3.38
C VAL A 54 4.93 -13.61 2.25
N GLU A 55 5.96 -12.98 1.66
CA GLU A 55 6.70 -13.57 0.54
C GLU A 55 7.57 -14.75 0.98
N PHE A 56 8.11 -14.73 2.20
CA PHE A 56 8.82 -15.89 2.77
C PHE A 56 7.91 -17.11 2.90
N VAL A 57 6.69 -16.95 3.40
CA VAL A 57 5.70 -18.03 3.50
C VAL A 57 5.36 -18.57 2.11
N ALA A 58 5.13 -17.69 1.12
CA ALA A 58 4.86 -18.09 -0.26
C ALA A 58 6.04 -18.82 -0.89
N ALA A 59 7.27 -18.31 -0.74
CA ALA A 59 8.49 -18.93 -1.25
C ALA A 59 8.75 -20.31 -0.62
N SER A 60 8.51 -20.45 0.70
CA SER A 60 8.68 -21.72 1.41
C SER A 60 7.77 -22.84 0.90
N LYS A 61 6.55 -22.50 0.48
CA LYS A 61 5.63 -23.46 -0.14
C LYS A 61 6.14 -23.94 -1.51
N ARG A 62 6.70 -23.05 -2.32
CA ARG A 62 7.25 -23.34 -3.66
C ARG A 62 8.57 -24.10 -3.61
N ALA A 63 9.42 -23.80 -2.63
CA ALA A 63 10.77 -24.37 -2.45
C ALA A 63 10.78 -25.90 -2.19
N LYS A 64 9.65 -26.50 -1.82
CA LYS A 64 9.57 -27.94 -1.49
C LYS A 64 9.75 -28.87 -2.70
N ARG A 65 9.78 -28.34 -3.93
CA ARG A 65 9.83 -29.15 -5.18
C ARG A 65 11.27 -29.54 -5.60
N SER A 66 12.24 -28.60 -5.53
CA SER A 66 13.67 -28.85 -5.82
C SER A 66 14.55 -27.70 -5.32
N SER A 67 15.88 -27.89 -5.32
CA SER A 67 16.82 -26.82 -4.96
C SER A 67 16.80 -25.65 -5.95
N ALA A 68 16.65 -25.94 -7.25
CA ALA A 68 16.49 -24.91 -8.28
C ALA A 68 15.19 -24.12 -8.10
N ALA A 69 14.07 -24.80 -7.75
CA ALA A 69 12.81 -24.16 -7.42
C ALA A 69 12.91 -23.26 -6.18
N ALA A 70 13.71 -23.65 -5.18
CA ALA A 70 13.97 -22.85 -3.99
C ALA A 70 14.68 -21.54 -4.32
N ALA A 71 15.72 -21.57 -5.15
CA ALA A 71 16.44 -20.36 -5.58
C ALA A 71 15.54 -19.42 -6.40
N ALA A 72 14.79 -19.97 -7.36
CA ALA A 72 13.84 -19.20 -8.16
C ALA A 72 12.74 -18.57 -7.30
N ALA A 73 12.20 -19.31 -6.32
CA ALA A 73 11.19 -18.80 -5.39
C ALA A 73 11.73 -17.66 -4.50
N ALA A 74 12.95 -17.76 -4.03
CA ALA A 74 13.59 -16.69 -3.24
C ALA A 74 13.81 -15.41 -4.06
N THR A 75 14.27 -15.55 -5.30
CA THR A 75 14.44 -14.41 -6.22
C THR A 75 13.09 -13.75 -6.53
N ALA A 76 12.06 -14.54 -6.84
CA ALA A 76 10.72 -14.03 -7.10
C ALA A 76 10.13 -13.30 -5.87
N ALA A 77 10.36 -13.82 -4.67
CA ALA A 77 9.95 -13.19 -3.42
C ALA A 77 10.64 -11.83 -3.22
N ALA A 78 11.97 -11.76 -3.42
CA ALA A 78 12.73 -10.52 -3.32
C ALA A 78 12.23 -9.46 -4.31
N LEU A 79 12.01 -9.83 -5.58
CA LEU A 79 11.47 -8.95 -6.61
C LEU A 79 10.06 -8.47 -6.25
N ALA A 80 9.21 -9.33 -5.70
CA ALA A 80 7.88 -8.97 -5.23
C ALA A 80 7.92 -7.92 -4.13
N VAL A 81 8.79 -8.10 -3.10
CA VAL A 81 9.00 -7.12 -2.03
C VAL A 81 9.46 -5.79 -2.60
N LEU A 82 10.44 -5.79 -3.51
CA LEU A 82 10.94 -4.56 -4.15
C LEU A 82 9.85 -3.84 -4.95
N TYR A 83 9.09 -4.56 -5.76
CA TYR A 83 8.00 -4.01 -6.57
C TYR A 83 6.95 -3.31 -5.71
N HIS A 84 6.43 -4.00 -4.67
CA HIS A 84 5.43 -3.41 -3.80
C HIS A 84 5.99 -2.31 -2.90
N THR A 85 7.29 -2.37 -2.54
CA THR A 85 7.95 -1.28 -1.80
C THR A 85 8.06 -0.02 -2.65
N PHE A 86 8.29 -0.15 -3.95
CA PHE A 86 8.23 0.99 -4.88
C PHE A 86 6.82 1.60 -4.92
N ASP A 87 5.77 0.79 -4.90
CA ASP A 87 4.39 1.27 -4.84
C ASP A 87 4.08 2.00 -3.52
N VAL A 88 4.55 1.48 -2.39
CA VAL A 88 4.43 2.15 -1.08
C VAL A 88 5.19 3.48 -1.07
N ALA A 89 6.40 3.52 -1.60
CA ALA A 89 7.18 4.75 -1.70
C ALA A 89 6.47 5.80 -2.57
N SER A 90 5.87 5.38 -3.69
CA SER A 90 5.09 6.25 -4.57
C SER A 90 3.81 6.74 -3.89
N CYS A 91 3.10 5.84 -3.19
CA CYS A 91 1.93 6.17 -2.38
C CYS A 91 2.27 7.23 -1.31
N LEU A 92 3.36 7.04 -0.56
CA LEU A 92 3.85 8.00 0.44
C LEU A 92 4.18 9.35 -0.17
N LEU A 93 4.88 9.37 -1.32
CA LEU A 93 5.24 10.60 -2.01
C LEU A 93 3.99 11.39 -2.42
N VAL A 94 3.01 10.74 -3.04
CA VAL A 94 1.76 11.39 -3.45
C VAL A 94 0.98 11.87 -2.22
N THR A 95 0.85 11.05 -1.18
CA THR A 95 0.19 11.44 0.07
C THR A 95 0.85 12.65 0.71
N ALA A 96 2.17 12.70 0.77
CA ALA A 96 2.93 13.82 1.32
C ALA A 96 2.76 15.08 0.49
N LEU A 97 2.84 14.99 -0.85
CA LEU A 97 2.65 16.14 -1.75
C LEU A 97 1.25 16.74 -1.61
N VAL A 98 0.20 15.90 -1.61
CA VAL A 98 -1.19 16.37 -1.44
C VAL A 98 -1.38 16.97 -0.05
N THR A 99 -0.82 16.36 0.99
CA THR A 99 -0.88 16.86 2.37
C THR A 99 -0.24 18.24 2.47
N GLU A 100 1.01 18.41 1.99
CA GLU A 100 1.72 19.70 2.09
C GLU A 100 1.08 20.78 1.21
N ALA A 101 0.66 20.47 -0.01
CA ALA A 101 -0.05 21.41 -0.85
C ALA A 101 -1.35 21.89 -0.19
N THR A 102 -2.11 20.97 0.39
CA THR A 102 -3.36 21.30 1.11
C THR A 102 -3.09 22.16 2.35
N LYS A 103 -2.06 21.85 3.14
CA LYS A 103 -1.67 22.64 4.31
C LYS A 103 -1.39 24.09 3.94
N LEU A 104 -0.62 24.32 2.86
CA LEU A 104 -0.28 25.67 2.41
C LEU A 104 -1.53 26.41 1.90
N GLY A 105 -2.38 25.76 1.12
CA GLY A 105 -3.59 26.34 0.56
C GLY A 105 -4.65 26.66 1.60
N VAL A 106 -4.82 25.78 2.60
CA VAL A 106 -5.84 25.96 3.66
C VAL A 106 -5.37 26.93 4.75
N GLY A 107 -4.11 26.85 5.18
CA GLY A 107 -3.54 27.75 6.20
C GLY A 107 -4.30 27.69 7.54
N ARG A 108 -4.82 26.52 7.95
CA ARG A 108 -5.56 26.37 9.21
C ARG A 108 -4.65 26.55 10.42
N LEU A 109 -5.08 27.32 11.40
CA LEU A 109 -4.35 27.51 12.65
C LEU A 109 -4.40 26.25 13.51
N ARG A 110 -3.32 25.95 14.21
CA ARG A 110 -3.25 24.82 15.14
C ARG A 110 -3.88 25.18 16.49
N PRO A 111 -4.32 24.21 17.30
CA PRO A 111 -4.87 24.46 18.62
C PRO A 111 -3.94 25.29 19.53
N TYR A 112 -2.61 25.14 19.41
CA TYR A 112 -1.63 25.89 20.21
C TYR A 112 -1.19 27.23 19.57
N PHE A 113 -1.91 27.75 18.56
CA PHE A 113 -1.45 28.88 17.75
C PHE A 113 -1.14 30.11 18.60
N LEU A 114 -2.01 30.48 19.55
CA LEU A 114 -1.78 31.65 20.43
C LEU A 114 -0.58 31.47 21.36
N SER A 115 -0.18 30.25 21.69
CA SER A 115 1.08 29.99 22.41
C SER A 115 2.33 30.27 21.56
N ALA A 116 2.23 30.17 20.23
CA ALA A 116 3.32 30.44 19.29
C ALA A 116 3.29 31.88 18.74
N CYS A 117 2.22 32.60 19.00
CA CYS A 117 1.91 33.93 18.52
C CYS A 117 1.47 34.79 19.69
N SER A 118 2.40 35.48 20.34
CA SER A 118 2.05 36.43 21.39
C SER A 118 1.51 37.72 20.77
N PRO A 119 0.28 38.15 21.07
CA PRO A 119 -0.20 39.48 20.67
C PRO A 119 0.65 40.56 21.28
N THR A 120 1.19 41.47 20.46
CA THR A 120 2.08 42.55 20.92
C THR A 120 1.38 43.54 21.83
N ASP A 121 0.07 43.71 21.66
CA ASP A 121 -0.79 44.57 22.53
C ASP A 121 -2.20 43.95 22.60
N PRO A 122 -2.63 43.55 23.83
CA PRO A 122 -3.97 42.99 24.07
C PRO A 122 -5.11 43.97 23.73
N ALA A 123 -4.91 45.29 23.92
CA ALA A 123 -5.91 46.30 23.60
C ALA A 123 -6.06 46.50 22.10
N MET A 124 -4.95 46.43 21.36
CA MET A 124 -4.93 46.46 19.89
C MET A 124 -5.51 45.19 19.30
N ALA A 125 -5.27 44.04 19.91
CA ALA A 125 -5.84 42.77 19.49
C ALA A 125 -7.39 42.78 19.58
N ALA A 126 -7.96 43.38 20.60
CA ALA A 126 -9.40 43.53 20.76
C ALA A 126 -10.03 44.49 19.72
N THR A 127 -9.28 45.54 19.29
CA THR A 127 -9.79 46.53 18.33
C THR A 127 -9.68 45.99 16.86
N LEU A 128 -8.76 45.12 16.60
CA LEU A 128 -8.50 44.54 15.27
C LEU A 128 -9.38 43.32 14.94
N ALA A 129 -10.09 42.77 15.91
CA ALA A 129 -11.06 41.67 15.69
C ALA A 129 -12.28 42.11 14.85
N ILE A 130 -12.47 43.43 14.62
CA ILE A 130 -13.61 43.98 13.90
C ILE A 130 -13.35 44.29 12.43
N GLY A 131 -12.13 44.12 11.96
CA GLY A 131 -11.77 44.42 10.56
C GLY A 131 -10.69 43.52 10.00
N ASP A 132 -10.50 43.56 8.69
CA ASP A 132 -9.52 42.78 7.89
C ASP A 132 -8.04 42.89 8.32
N ALA A 133 -7.76 43.65 9.41
CA ALA A 133 -6.43 43.82 9.93
C ALA A 133 -6.01 42.61 10.79
N ARG A 134 -4.93 41.98 10.40
CA ARG A 134 -4.32 40.86 11.13
C ARG A 134 -3.61 41.41 12.35
N PRO A 135 -3.94 40.96 13.58
CA PRO A 135 -3.20 41.41 14.75
C PRO A 135 -1.72 41.06 14.58
N PRO A 136 -0.82 42.00 14.94
CA PRO A 136 0.61 41.72 14.94
C PRO A 136 0.90 40.54 15.88
N CYS A 137 1.73 39.64 15.42
CA CYS A 137 2.03 38.38 16.07
C CYS A 137 3.55 38.28 16.20
N ASP A 138 4.06 38.52 17.40
CA ASP A 138 5.47 38.35 17.67
C ASP A 138 5.84 36.88 17.79
N PRO A 139 6.94 36.43 17.12
CA PRO A 139 7.37 35.06 17.24
C PRO A 139 7.85 34.76 18.65
N VAL A 140 7.27 33.71 19.25
CA VAL A 140 7.78 33.20 20.53
C VAL A 140 9.06 32.41 20.26
N PRO A 141 10.20 32.72 20.94
CA PRO A 141 11.45 31.99 20.75
C PRO A 141 11.26 30.48 20.89
N GLY A 142 11.86 29.72 19.95
CA GLY A 142 11.76 28.26 19.94
C GLY A 142 10.48 27.69 19.29
N LEU A 143 9.49 28.51 18.94
CA LEU A 143 8.26 28.06 18.27
C LEU A 143 8.20 28.62 16.85
N GLN A 144 8.03 27.72 15.87
CA GLN A 144 7.94 28.13 14.46
C GLN A 144 6.50 28.57 14.13
N GLN A 145 6.29 29.86 13.90
CA GLN A 145 4.99 30.41 13.50
C GLN A 145 4.42 29.76 12.24
N ARG A 146 5.29 29.40 11.26
CA ARG A 146 4.87 28.69 10.06
C ARG A 146 4.15 27.39 10.41
N ASN A 147 4.71 26.59 11.32
CA ASN A 147 4.14 25.33 11.74
C ASN A 147 2.80 25.50 12.47
N ALA A 148 2.62 26.60 13.18
CA ALA A 148 1.37 26.92 13.87
C ALA A 148 0.22 27.26 12.90
N ARG A 149 0.51 27.52 11.61
CA ARG A 149 -0.47 27.88 10.56
C ARG A 149 -0.74 26.75 9.55
N VAL A 150 -0.26 25.54 9.77
CA VAL A 150 -0.41 24.39 8.84
C VAL A 150 -1.02 23.18 9.56
N SER A 151 -2.22 23.38 10.13
CA SER A 151 -2.89 22.33 10.89
C SER A 151 -3.56 21.27 10.00
N PHE A 152 -4.20 21.66 8.88
CA PHE A 152 -5.04 20.79 8.08
C PHE A 152 -4.38 20.42 6.73
N PRO A 153 -4.39 19.13 6.35
CA PRO A 153 -4.69 17.94 7.17
C PRO A 153 -3.48 17.50 8.01
N SER A 154 -3.69 16.52 8.92
CA SER A 154 -2.61 15.97 9.72
C SER A 154 -1.67 15.08 8.91
N GLY A 155 -0.38 15.49 8.78
CA GLY A 155 0.63 14.72 8.04
C GLY A 155 1.00 13.41 8.72
N HIS A 156 1.10 13.37 10.06
CA HIS A 156 1.33 12.12 10.80
C HIS A 156 0.24 11.09 10.53
N SER A 157 -1.02 11.53 10.50
CA SER A 157 -2.16 10.65 10.26
C SER A 157 -2.21 10.16 8.82
N SER A 158 -1.95 11.05 7.83
CA SER A 158 -2.02 10.68 6.42
C SER A 158 -0.91 9.72 6.00
N THR A 159 0.34 9.96 6.42
CA THR A 159 1.48 9.11 6.05
C THR A 159 1.44 7.75 6.76
N SER A 160 1.12 7.72 8.06
CA SER A 160 0.98 6.46 8.78
C SER A 160 -0.18 5.61 8.24
N MET A 161 -1.35 6.22 7.95
CA MET A 161 -2.49 5.51 7.36
C MET A 161 -2.17 4.99 5.97
N CYS A 162 -1.50 5.77 5.12
CA CYS A 162 -1.11 5.34 3.77
C CYS A 162 -0.30 4.04 3.81
N THR A 163 0.74 3.97 4.64
CA THR A 163 1.60 2.79 4.72
C THR A 163 0.90 1.61 5.37
N CYS A 164 0.22 1.83 6.50
CA CYS A 164 -0.44 0.77 7.24
C CYS A 164 -1.64 0.18 6.48
N ALA A 165 -2.43 1.01 5.78
CA ALA A 165 -3.54 0.54 4.97
C ALA A 165 -3.05 -0.27 3.77
N PHE A 166 -1.98 0.19 3.08
CA PHE A 166 -1.39 -0.59 2.00
C PHE A 166 -0.90 -1.96 2.50
N ALA A 167 -0.21 -2.01 3.65
CA ALA A 167 0.23 -3.25 4.27
C ALA A 167 -0.94 -4.17 4.65
N ALA A 168 -2.02 -3.61 5.21
CA ALA A 168 -3.22 -4.37 5.56
C ALA A 168 -3.91 -4.96 4.32
N PHE A 169 -4.08 -4.18 3.25
CA PHE A 169 -4.62 -4.66 1.98
C PHE A 169 -3.75 -5.77 1.38
N TYR A 170 -2.43 -5.63 1.46
CA TYR A 170 -1.49 -6.63 0.97
C TYR A 170 -1.60 -7.96 1.73
N VAL A 171 -1.68 -7.92 3.05
CA VAL A 171 -1.85 -9.11 3.89
C VAL A 171 -3.16 -9.82 3.59
N VAL A 172 -4.27 -9.07 3.52
CA VAL A 172 -5.58 -9.64 3.21
C VAL A 172 -5.60 -10.25 1.82
N TRP A 173 -5.08 -9.55 0.83
CA TRP A 173 -4.98 -10.07 -0.54
C TRP A 173 -4.15 -11.36 -0.60
N ALA A 174 -2.98 -11.37 0.06
CA ALA A 174 -2.10 -12.53 0.04
C ALA A 174 -2.69 -13.74 0.76
N ALA A 175 -3.41 -13.53 1.87
CA ALA A 175 -3.99 -14.59 2.67
C ALA A 175 -5.28 -15.17 2.09
N VAL A 176 -6.11 -14.34 1.45
CA VAL A 176 -7.46 -14.70 1.00
C VAL A 176 -7.49 -14.95 -0.50
N LEU A 177 -7.05 -13.97 -1.31
CA LEU A 177 -7.29 -13.99 -2.75
C LEU A 177 -6.19 -14.68 -3.56
N ARG A 178 -4.92 -14.62 -3.08
CA ARG A 178 -3.79 -15.27 -3.77
C ARG A 178 -3.81 -16.80 -3.59
N GLY A 179 -4.37 -17.28 -2.47
CA GLY A 179 -4.44 -18.72 -2.17
C GLY A 179 -5.49 -19.49 -2.98
N GLU A 180 -6.50 -18.80 -3.49
CA GLU A 180 -7.59 -19.43 -4.26
C GLU A 180 -7.20 -19.66 -5.74
N GLY A 181 -6.33 -18.81 -6.31
CA GLY A 181 -5.86 -18.96 -7.71
C GLY A 181 -4.86 -20.10 -7.93
N GLU A 182 -4.12 -20.51 -6.90
CA GLU A 182 -3.15 -21.62 -7.01
C GLU A 182 -3.82 -23.00 -6.95
N GLY A 183 -5.09 -23.09 -6.45
CA GLY A 183 -5.87 -24.33 -6.39
C GLY A 183 -6.58 -24.70 -7.70
N GLU A 184 -6.99 -23.71 -8.48
CA GLU A 184 -7.71 -23.92 -9.74
C GLU A 184 -6.77 -24.34 -10.89
N GLU A 185 -5.50 -23.92 -10.88
CA GLU A 185 -4.52 -24.35 -11.88
C GLU A 185 -4.06 -25.81 -11.70
N GLU A 186 -4.04 -26.35 -10.47
CA GLU A 186 -3.71 -27.76 -10.22
C GLU A 186 -4.86 -28.71 -10.60
N GLU A 187 -6.12 -28.29 -10.46
CA GLU A 187 -7.28 -29.11 -10.88
C GLU A 187 -7.48 -29.12 -12.40
N GLY A 188 -7.10 -28.04 -13.09
CA GLY A 188 -7.15 -27.93 -14.56
C GLY A 188 -6.09 -28.77 -15.27
N ALA A 189 -4.91 -28.91 -14.69
CA ALA A 189 -3.80 -29.69 -15.27
C ALA A 189 -3.96 -31.21 -15.12
N GLY A 190 -4.83 -31.67 -14.22
CA GLY A 190 -5.11 -33.09 -13.99
C GLY A 190 -6.19 -33.71 -14.87
N ARG A 191 -6.93 -32.90 -15.66
CA ARG A 191 -8.09 -33.37 -16.46
C ARG A 191 -7.85 -33.52 -17.95
N GLY A 192 -6.65 -33.37 -18.43
CA GLY A 192 -6.36 -33.36 -19.87
C GLY A 192 -5.47 -34.48 -20.33
N HIS A 193 -5.78 -35.75 -20.06
CA HIS A 193 -5.20 -36.86 -20.85
C HIS A 193 -5.79 -38.23 -20.48
N ASP A 194 -7.07 -38.42 -20.67
CA ASP A 194 -7.69 -39.77 -20.70
C ASP A 194 -8.83 -39.75 -21.71
N ASP A 195 -8.55 -39.72 -22.98
CA ASP A 195 -9.42 -40.18 -24.06
C ASP A 195 -8.55 -40.54 -25.28
N ASP A 196 -8.27 -41.79 -25.46
CA ASP A 196 -8.12 -42.58 -26.68
C ASP A 196 -7.13 -43.72 -26.46
N ASP A 197 -7.62 -44.85 -25.93
CA ASP A 197 -7.05 -46.12 -26.33
C ASP A 197 -8.15 -47.19 -26.38
N ASP A 198 -8.43 -47.60 -27.62
CA ASP A 198 -9.32 -48.66 -27.98
C ASP A 198 -8.80 -50.05 -27.56
N GLY A 199 -9.63 -50.77 -26.85
CA GLY A 199 -9.84 -52.21 -26.95
C GLY A 199 -8.67 -53.17 -26.89
N ARG A 200 -8.55 -53.93 -25.82
CA ARG A 200 -8.53 -55.41 -25.76
C ARG A 200 -7.97 -55.94 -24.45
N GLY A 201 -8.68 -56.90 -23.90
CA GLY A 201 -8.06 -58.03 -23.22
C GLY A 201 -8.12 -58.05 -21.71
N GLY A 202 -8.99 -58.92 -21.20
CA GLY A 202 -9.22 -59.24 -19.84
C GLY A 202 -8.00 -59.61 -18.98
N GLY A 203 -8.15 -59.33 -17.70
CA GLY A 203 -7.22 -59.72 -16.66
C GLY A 203 -7.76 -59.25 -15.33
N ALA A 204 -8.54 -60.11 -14.64
CA ALA A 204 -8.95 -59.87 -13.27
C ALA A 204 -7.74 -59.83 -12.34
N GLY A 205 -7.36 -58.63 -11.91
CA GLY A 205 -6.40 -58.39 -10.87
C GLY A 205 -6.92 -57.27 -9.99
N GLY A 206 -7.72 -57.63 -8.97
CA GLY A 206 -8.21 -56.69 -7.96
C GLY A 206 -7.02 -56.06 -7.20
N ALA A 207 -6.60 -54.90 -7.59
CA ALA A 207 -5.74 -54.05 -6.76
C ALA A 207 -6.58 -53.54 -5.59
N GLN A 208 -6.55 -54.29 -4.47
CA GLN A 208 -7.02 -53.81 -3.17
C GLN A 208 -6.10 -52.64 -2.79
N THR A 209 -6.53 -51.40 -3.06
CA THR A 209 -5.96 -50.21 -2.46
C THR A 209 -6.17 -50.29 -0.97
N SER A 210 -5.07 -50.50 -0.22
CA SER A 210 -5.10 -50.67 1.23
C SER A 210 -5.76 -49.43 1.88
N PRO A 211 -6.70 -49.59 2.80
CA PRO A 211 -7.48 -48.52 3.42
C PRO A 211 -6.60 -47.53 4.24
N SER A 212 -5.37 -47.92 4.57
CA SER A 212 -4.42 -47.06 5.28
C SER A 212 -3.88 -45.88 4.48
N CYS A 213 -3.74 -46.02 3.17
CA CYS A 213 -3.20 -44.94 2.31
C CYS A 213 -4.23 -43.79 2.10
N SER A 214 -5.51 -44.15 1.94
CA SER A 214 -6.58 -43.16 1.77
C SER A 214 -6.87 -42.38 3.06
N ALA A 215 -6.79 -43.05 4.23
CA ALA A 215 -6.97 -42.38 5.53
C ALA A 215 -5.85 -41.41 5.87
N ALA A 216 -4.59 -41.74 5.54
CA ALA A 216 -3.43 -40.87 5.73
C ALA A 216 -3.48 -39.62 4.80
N ALA A 217 -3.89 -39.80 3.54
CA ALA A 217 -4.07 -38.70 2.59
C ALA A 217 -5.21 -37.76 3.05
N LYS A 218 -6.33 -38.29 3.50
CA LYS A 218 -7.48 -37.52 4.02
C LYS A 218 -7.12 -36.76 5.31
N LYS A 219 -6.33 -37.38 6.21
CA LYS A 219 -5.83 -36.72 7.42
C LYS A 219 -4.83 -35.60 7.11
N LYS A 220 -3.95 -35.76 6.10
CA LYS A 220 -3.00 -34.74 5.65
C LYS A 220 -3.73 -33.55 5.03
N SER A 221 -4.71 -33.77 4.15
CA SER A 221 -5.50 -32.71 3.54
C SER A 221 -6.29 -31.90 4.58
N SER A 222 -6.87 -32.56 5.60
CA SER A 222 -7.56 -31.89 6.69
C SER A 222 -6.63 -31.04 7.58
N LEU A 223 -5.39 -31.50 7.82
CA LEU A 223 -4.40 -30.73 8.58
C LEU A 223 -3.91 -29.51 7.79
N ASP A 224 -3.67 -29.64 6.49
CA ASP A 224 -3.24 -28.54 5.62
C ASP A 224 -4.35 -27.48 5.49
N SER A 225 -5.62 -27.88 5.41
CA SER A 225 -6.76 -26.95 5.44
C SER A 225 -6.83 -26.18 6.75
N ARG A 226 -6.75 -26.86 7.90
CA ARG A 226 -6.80 -26.20 9.22
C ARG A 226 -5.64 -25.23 9.44
N ASN A 227 -4.44 -25.56 8.96
CA ASN A 227 -3.29 -24.66 9.03
C ASN A 227 -3.50 -23.42 8.12
N GLY A 228 -4.11 -23.59 6.97
CA GLY A 228 -4.50 -22.52 6.07
C GLY A 228 -5.48 -21.54 6.73
N ASP A 229 -6.52 -22.05 7.37
CA ASP A 229 -7.54 -21.24 8.05
C ASP A 229 -6.95 -20.49 9.26
N PHE A 230 -6.07 -21.13 10.02
CA PHE A 230 -5.36 -20.47 11.11
C PHE A 230 -4.46 -19.31 10.60
N LEU A 231 -3.70 -19.52 9.52
CA LEU A 231 -2.89 -18.47 8.93
C LEU A 231 -3.74 -17.29 8.39
N ARG A 232 -4.88 -17.57 7.78
CA ARG A 232 -5.84 -16.55 7.34
C ARG A 232 -6.35 -15.73 8.53
N PHE A 233 -6.71 -16.40 9.63
CA PHE A 233 -7.16 -15.74 10.85
C PHE A 233 -6.07 -14.82 11.43
N VAL A 234 -4.82 -15.29 11.55
CA VAL A 234 -3.69 -14.50 12.02
C VAL A 234 -3.43 -13.30 11.10
N ALA A 235 -3.53 -13.50 9.78
CA ALA A 235 -3.37 -12.44 8.80
C ALA A 235 -4.44 -11.33 8.96
N LEU A 236 -5.70 -11.70 9.20
CA LEU A 236 -6.78 -10.74 9.45
C LEU A 236 -6.56 -9.98 10.76
N LEU A 237 -6.15 -10.64 11.84
CA LEU A 237 -5.80 -9.96 13.09
C LEU A 237 -4.66 -8.98 12.90
N TRP A 238 -3.62 -9.36 12.15
CA TRP A 238 -2.51 -8.48 11.84
C TRP A 238 -2.95 -7.26 11.01
N ALA A 239 -3.82 -7.47 10.02
CA ALA A 239 -4.40 -6.38 9.23
C ALA A 239 -5.18 -5.38 10.12
N LEU A 240 -5.93 -5.87 11.12
CA LEU A 240 -6.63 -5.01 12.09
C LEU A 240 -5.64 -4.21 12.95
N VAL A 241 -4.54 -4.80 13.39
CA VAL A 241 -3.48 -4.10 14.13
C VAL A 241 -2.86 -2.98 13.26
N LEU A 242 -2.54 -3.29 12.00
CA LEU A 242 -2.02 -2.32 11.05
C LEU A 242 -3.00 -1.16 10.82
N MET A 243 -4.30 -1.45 10.69
CA MET A 243 -5.33 -0.41 10.53
C MET A 243 -5.58 0.39 11.81
N GLY A 244 -5.36 -0.19 12.99
CA GLY A 244 -5.51 0.48 14.28
C GLY A 244 -4.35 1.43 14.62
N ALA A 245 -3.12 1.12 14.22
CA ALA A 245 -1.94 1.90 14.58
C ALA A 245 -2.01 3.39 14.17
N PRO A 246 -2.46 3.77 12.95
CA PRO A 246 -2.61 5.18 12.56
C PRO A 246 -3.62 5.96 13.41
N TRP A 247 -4.63 5.30 13.97
CA TRP A 247 -5.59 5.94 14.90
C TRP A 247 -4.93 6.33 16.20
N VAL A 248 -4.03 5.50 16.74
CA VAL A 248 -3.23 5.82 17.93
C VAL A 248 -2.32 7.01 17.66
N VAL A 249 -1.65 7.02 16.48
CA VAL A 249 -0.85 8.18 16.06
C VAL A 249 -1.73 9.43 15.92
N GLY A 250 -2.92 9.33 15.33
CA GLY A 250 -3.86 10.45 15.20
C GLY A 250 -4.33 10.96 16.54
N ALA A 251 -4.69 10.08 17.48
CA ALA A 251 -5.10 10.46 18.83
C ALA A 251 -3.99 11.23 19.56
N SER A 252 -2.73 10.82 19.45
CA SER A 252 -1.61 11.55 20.04
C SER A 252 -1.51 12.99 19.52
N ARG A 253 -1.88 13.24 18.24
CA ARG A 253 -1.87 14.62 17.69
C ARG A 253 -2.91 15.52 18.32
N ILE A 254 -4.05 14.95 18.73
CA ILE A 254 -5.12 15.68 19.40
C ILE A 254 -4.68 15.98 20.85
N THR A 255 -4.21 14.98 21.59
CA THR A 255 -3.76 15.14 22.99
C THR A 255 -2.55 16.06 23.14
N ASP A 256 -1.69 16.15 22.12
CA ASP A 256 -0.54 17.04 22.06
C ASP A 256 -0.91 18.48 21.61
N ASN A 257 -2.20 18.78 21.41
CA ASN A 257 -2.71 20.05 20.89
C ASN A 257 -2.13 20.45 19.52
N ARG A 258 -1.66 19.46 18.73
CA ARG A 258 -1.03 19.70 17.42
C ARG A 258 -2.04 19.85 16.30
N HIS A 259 -3.16 19.14 16.38
CA HIS A 259 -4.18 19.08 15.34
C HIS A 259 -5.59 19.05 15.96
N HIS A 260 -6.55 19.60 15.25
CA HIS A 260 -7.96 19.42 15.56
C HIS A 260 -8.40 17.99 15.15
N PRO A 261 -9.46 17.44 15.78
CA PRO A 261 -9.97 16.10 15.41
C PRO A 261 -10.27 15.96 13.92
N SER A 262 -10.83 17.01 13.30
CA SER A 262 -11.12 17.02 11.84
C SER A 262 -9.87 16.95 10.97
N ASP A 263 -8.73 17.50 11.40
CA ASP A 263 -7.47 17.42 10.65
C ASP A 263 -6.92 15.98 10.65
N VAL A 264 -7.12 15.28 11.77
CA VAL A 264 -6.72 13.88 11.94
C VAL A 264 -7.58 12.98 11.06
N VAL A 265 -8.92 13.12 11.12
CA VAL A 265 -9.85 12.33 10.30
C VAL A 265 -9.61 12.55 8.80
N ALA A 266 -9.43 13.82 8.39
CA ALA A 266 -9.10 14.12 7.00
C ALA A 266 -7.77 13.51 6.56
N GLY A 267 -6.75 13.55 7.42
CA GLY A 267 -5.46 12.91 7.16
C GLY A 267 -5.57 11.39 7.02
N LEU A 268 -6.27 10.72 7.95
CA LEU A 268 -6.52 9.27 7.89
C LEU A 268 -7.28 8.90 6.60
N GLY A 269 -8.34 9.66 6.25
CA GLY A 269 -9.11 9.44 5.02
C GLY A 269 -8.26 9.58 3.76
N LEU A 270 -7.44 10.65 3.69
CA LEU A 270 -6.53 10.85 2.56
C LEU A 270 -5.55 9.68 2.41
N GLY A 271 -4.88 9.28 3.49
CA GLY A 271 -3.93 8.17 3.47
C GLY A 271 -4.59 6.85 3.03
N PHE A 272 -5.78 6.56 3.54
CA PHE A 272 -6.56 5.37 3.19
C PHE A 272 -6.93 5.32 1.71
N VAL A 273 -7.46 6.41 1.16
CA VAL A 273 -7.87 6.49 -0.26
C VAL A 273 -6.67 6.32 -1.18
N VAL A 274 -5.56 7.04 -0.92
CA VAL A 274 -4.36 6.93 -1.75
C VAL A 274 -3.77 5.52 -1.67
N ALA A 275 -3.73 4.90 -0.47
CA ALA A 275 -3.29 3.52 -0.31
C ALA A 275 -4.14 2.54 -1.14
N GLY A 276 -5.47 2.69 -1.13
CA GLY A 276 -6.38 1.85 -1.91
C GLY A 276 -6.15 1.96 -3.41
N LEU A 277 -5.95 3.17 -3.93
CA LEU A 277 -5.66 3.40 -5.35
C LEU A 277 -4.33 2.77 -5.78
N PHE A 278 -3.26 2.98 -5.00
CA PHE A 278 -1.96 2.39 -5.32
C PHE A 278 -1.95 0.88 -5.16
N PHE A 279 -2.66 0.34 -4.16
CA PHE A 279 -2.80 -1.10 -3.98
C PHE A 279 -3.57 -1.73 -5.16
N ALA A 280 -4.68 -1.14 -5.58
CA ALA A 280 -5.44 -1.63 -6.73
C ALA A 280 -4.58 -1.66 -8.01
N ARG A 281 -3.76 -0.62 -8.25
CA ARG A 281 -2.77 -0.59 -9.33
C ARG A 281 -1.75 -1.72 -9.20
N SER A 282 -1.23 -1.92 -8.00
CA SER A 282 -0.19 -2.91 -7.69
C SER A 282 -0.64 -4.34 -7.99
N VAL A 283 -1.86 -4.69 -7.61
CA VAL A 283 -2.45 -6.02 -7.87
C VAL A 283 -2.87 -6.17 -9.34
N GLY A 284 -3.46 -5.11 -9.94
CA GLY A 284 -3.86 -5.11 -11.34
C GLY A 284 -2.68 -5.27 -12.30
N GLY A 285 -1.55 -4.62 -12.02
CA GLY A 285 -0.34 -4.71 -12.81
C GLY A 285 0.27 -6.13 -12.85
N ARG A 286 0.16 -6.89 -11.76
CA ARG A 286 0.64 -8.29 -11.73
C ARG A 286 -0.13 -9.23 -12.67
N ARG A 287 -1.42 -8.98 -12.89
CA ARG A 287 -2.23 -9.79 -13.82
C ARG A 287 -1.86 -9.54 -15.28
N ALA A 288 -1.22 -8.40 -15.58
CA ALA A 288 -0.79 -8.02 -16.92
C ALA A 288 0.64 -8.48 -17.28
N LEU A 289 1.44 -8.93 -16.32
CA LEU A 289 2.74 -9.49 -16.59
C LEU A 289 2.54 -10.91 -17.13
N PRO A 290 3.03 -11.24 -18.35
CA PRO A 290 2.96 -12.59 -18.88
C PRO A 290 3.68 -13.51 -17.89
N ALA A 291 3.04 -14.63 -17.55
CA ALA A 291 3.72 -15.71 -16.84
C ALA A 291 5.01 -15.99 -17.60
N TYR A 292 6.15 -15.90 -16.93
CA TYR A 292 7.43 -16.29 -17.50
C TYR A 292 7.28 -17.77 -17.89
N SER A 293 7.02 -18.03 -19.18
CA SER A 293 6.98 -19.39 -19.68
C SER A 293 8.40 -19.91 -19.52
N GLU A 294 8.57 -20.85 -18.61
CA GLU A 294 9.76 -21.70 -18.58
C GLU A 294 9.92 -22.27 -19.98
N GLY A 295 11.00 -21.83 -20.63
CA GLY A 295 11.35 -22.30 -21.97
C GLY A 295 11.49 -23.80 -21.93
N ASP A 296 10.57 -24.47 -22.62
CA ASP A 296 10.67 -25.87 -22.98
C ASP A 296 11.94 -26.04 -23.82
N GLY A 297 12.97 -26.56 -23.21
CA GLY A 297 14.22 -27.00 -23.87
C GLY A 297 13.97 -28.29 -24.60
N GLY A 298 13.15 -28.29 -25.65
CA GLY A 298 12.95 -29.40 -26.57
C GLY A 298 13.83 -29.25 -27.79
N GLY A 299 14.84 -30.11 -27.86
CA GLY A 299 15.85 -30.17 -28.88
C GLY A 299 15.30 -30.34 -30.31
N GLY A 300 16.08 -29.79 -31.22
CA GLY A 300 15.80 -29.69 -32.61
C GLY A 300 15.66 -31.00 -33.38
N SER A 301 14.95 -30.94 -34.46
CA SER A 301 15.34 -31.63 -35.70
C SER A 301 14.87 -30.79 -36.87
N SER A 302 15.88 -30.45 -37.66
CA SER A 302 15.79 -29.85 -38.97
C SER A 302 15.01 -30.73 -39.94
N SER A 303 14.05 -30.16 -40.65
CA SER A 303 13.72 -30.61 -41.99
C SER A 303 13.35 -29.42 -42.87
N SER A 304 14.21 -29.18 -43.83
CA SER A 304 14.07 -28.31 -44.95
C SER A 304 12.94 -28.79 -45.88
N SER A 305 12.07 -27.92 -46.34
CA SER A 305 11.49 -28.02 -47.66
C SER A 305 11.05 -26.66 -48.21
N SER A 306 11.41 -26.48 -49.43
CA SER A 306 11.43 -25.34 -50.31
C SER A 306 10.07 -24.92 -50.86
N ALA A 307 10.05 -23.68 -51.38
CA ALA A 307 9.24 -23.12 -52.46
C ALA A 307 7.72 -22.94 -52.16
N GLU A 308 7.06 -21.87 -52.47
CA GLU A 308 6.96 -21.17 -53.76
C GLU A 308 6.30 -19.80 -53.64
N ALA A 309 6.54 -18.98 -54.60
CA ALA A 309 6.11 -17.62 -54.83
C ALA A 309 4.61 -17.46 -55.16
N GLY A 310 4.02 -16.33 -54.80
CA GLY A 310 2.68 -15.94 -55.26
C GLY A 310 2.41 -14.44 -55.11
N LYS A 311 2.51 -13.73 -56.20
CA LYS A 311 2.24 -12.32 -56.48
C LYS A 311 0.83 -11.82 -56.16
N GLY A 312 0.75 -10.53 -55.94
CA GLY A 312 -0.42 -9.68 -56.22
C GLY A 312 -0.89 -8.92 -55.00
N GLY A 313 -0.72 -7.64 -54.81
CA GLY A 313 -1.02 -6.53 -55.71
C GLY A 313 -2.34 -5.87 -55.28
N ARG A 314 -2.31 -4.74 -54.57
CA ARG A 314 -2.98 -3.51 -54.95
C ARG A 314 -3.10 -2.47 -53.83
N ARG A 315 -2.68 -1.31 -54.19
CA ARG A 315 -2.85 0.03 -53.59
C ARG A 315 -4.28 0.43 -53.19
N ARG A 316 -4.40 1.26 -52.18
CA ARG A 316 -5.06 2.61 -52.11
C ARG A 316 -4.98 3.06 -50.67
N SER A 317 -4.30 4.17 -50.29
CA SER A 317 -4.53 5.63 -50.44
C SER A 317 -5.76 6.13 -49.70
N GLY A 318 -5.50 7.12 -48.83
CA GLY A 318 -6.45 8.04 -48.17
C GLY A 318 -6.08 8.18 -46.71
N ALA A 319 -5.37 9.16 -46.19
CA ALA A 319 -5.42 10.61 -46.15
C ALA A 319 -6.59 11.14 -45.27
N GLU A 320 -6.19 12.10 -44.45
CA GLU A 320 -6.96 13.10 -43.66
C GLU A 320 -7.27 12.68 -42.23
N ALA A 321 -6.68 13.30 -41.21
CA ALA A 321 -6.55 14.71 -40.78
C ALA A 321 -7.70 15.16 -39.87
N LEU A 322 -7.30 15.87 -38.81
CA LEU A 322 -8.05 16.84 -37.98
C LEU A 322 -8.86 16.28 -36.77
N VAL A 323 -8.61 16.63 -35.63
CA VAL A 323 -8.58 17.76 -34.69
C VAL A 323 -8.12 17.23 -33.37
#